data_60b718b9383018e5fa001b1504b676ae
#
_entry.id   60b718b9383018e5fa001b1504b676ae
#
_cell.length_a   1.000
_cell.length_b   1.000
_cell.length_c   1.000
_cell.angle_alpha   90.00
_cell.angle_beta   90.00
_cell.angle_gamma   90.00
#
_symmetry.space_group_name_H-M   'P 1'
#
loop_
_entity.id
_entity.type
_entity.pdbx_description
1 polymer ?
#
loop_
_entity_poly.entity_id
_entity_poly.type
_entity_poly.pdbx_seq_one_letter_code
_entity_poly.pdbx_strand_id
1 'polypeptide(L)'
;MSTRQIKSKRMKAMNEFQKSLQVNNYKDRRETRQEKFYKIYEKGKEGKKVYKGRTIKEANNKHYLGGVSCFVINNEGKILVEKRANTNINAGAYDLCSGHIDNNETPTQAMISEYVEELHRGTQEEREQARNEASQNLIKLDELDLIFKDKEKERKFFIQFYALKTKIEKITTQKEEVEGIEWLDMEEVFEMIRQGKTKFPYDKRYEKIFEQVREHYQEKDKQDREK
;
A
#
# COMPACT_ATOMS: atom_id res chain seq x y z
N MET A 1 20.10 -21.38 15.37
CA MET A 1 20.74 -20.06 15.15
C MET A 1 20.63 -19.26 16.44
N SER A 2 21.71 -18.62 16.90
CA SER A 2 21.65 -17.82 18.14
C SER A 2 20.93 -16.49 17.88
N THR A 3 20.29 -15.94 18.91
CA THR A 3 19.59 -14.63 18.89
C THR A 3 20.50 -13.49 18.36
N ARG A 4 21.79 -13.61 18.58
CA ARG A 4 22.83 -12.67 18.10
C ARG A 4 23.02 -12.72 16.58
N GLN A 5 22.90 -13.90 15.96
CA GLN A 5 23.00 -14.09 14.51
C GLN A 5 21.74 -13.59 13.77
N ILE A 6 20.57 -13.69 14.42
CA ILE A 6 19.30 -13.19 13.86
C ILE A 6 19.31 -11.66 13.88
N LYS A 7 19.74 -11.02 14.98
CA LYS A 7 19.90 -9.55 15.07
C LYS A 7 20.90 -9.02 14.02
N SER A 8 22.03 -9.70 13.83
CA SER A 8 23.05 -9.29 12.85
C SER A 8 22.52 -9.39 11.41
N LYS A 9 21.79 -10.45 11.05
CA LYS A 9 21.16 -10.59 9.72
C LYS A 9 20.07 -9.54 9.48
N ARG A 10 19.24 -9.24 10.47
CA ARG A 10 18.23 -8.17 10.37
C ARG A 10 18.87 -6.80 10.16
N MET A 11 19.93 -6.50 10.92
CA MET A 11 20.64 -5.22 10.80
C MET A 11 21.35 -5.06 9.44
N LYS A 12 21.89 -6.16 8.89
CA LYS A 12 22.53 -6.15 7.56
C LYS A 12 21.48 -5.95 6.44
N ALA A 13 20.36 -6.63 6.53
CA ALA A 13 19.24 -6.46 5.60
C ALA A 13 18.65 -5.03 5.65
N MET A 14 18.54 -4.45 6.85
CA MET A 14 18.07 -3.08 7.05
C MET A 14 19.04 -2.04 6.47
N ASN A 15 20.36 -2.25 6.63
CA ASN A 15 21.39 -1.37 6.06
C ASN A 15 21.45 -1.47 4.51
N GLU A 16 21.26 -2.66 3.94
CA GLU A 16 21.17 -2.84 2.49
C GLU A 16 19.90 -2.21 1.92
N PHE A 17 18.80 -2.30 2.65
CA PHE A 17 17.54 -1.64 2.31
C PHE A 17 17.67 -0.11 2.39
N GLN A 18 18.26 0.44 3.45
CA GLN A 18 18.53 1.89 3.57
C GLN A 18 19.46 2.41 2.47
N LYS A 19 20.49 1.64 2.08
CA LYS A 19 21.34 2.00 0.94
C LYS A 19 20.57 2.00 -0.38
N SER A 20 19.64 1.09 -0.60
CA SER A 20 18.79 1.07 -1.80
C SER A 20 17.82 2.26 -1.86
N LEU A 21 17.41 2.79 -0.71
CA LEU A 21 16.58 4.00 -0.61
C LEU A 21 17.36 5.29 -0.89
N GLN A 22 18.66 5.35 -0.55
CA GLN A 22 19.51 6.52 -0.79
C GLN A 22 19.92 6.70 -2.25
N VAL A 23 19.87 5.66 -3.08
CA VAL A 23 20.26 5.71 -4.50
C VAL A 23 19.16 6.27 -5.41
N ASN A 24 17.92 6.29 -4.96
CA ASN A 24 16.83 6.86 -5.73
C ASN A 24 16.62 8.34 -5.34
N ASN A 25 17.27 9.26 -6.05
CA ASN A 25 16.85 10.65 -6.12
C ASN A 25 15.37 10.68 -6.55
N TYR A 26 14.51 10.88 -5.59
CA TYR A 26 13.07 10.94 -5.77
C TYR A 26 12.72 12.18 -6.60
N LYS A 27 12.68 12.04 -7.92
CA LYS A 27 12.02 13.02 -8.78
C LYS A 27 10.52 12.82 -8.61
N ASP A 28 9.83 13.89 -8.26
CA ASP A 28 8.37 13.91 -8.19
C ASP A 28 7.82 13.29 -9.47
N ARG A 29 7.11 12.16 -9.34
CA ARG A 29 6.60 11.35 -10.46
C ARG A 29 5.73 12.11 -11.44
N ARG A 30 5.35 13.37 -11.11
CA ARG A 30 4.42 14.20 -11.90
C ARG A 30 5.08 15.20 -12.83
N GLU A 31 6.34 15.56 -12.60
CA GLU A 31 7.01 16.55 -13.45
C GLU A 31 7.36 16.04 -14.85
N THR A 32 7.29 14.74 -15.07
CA THR A 32 7.51 14.20 -16.40
C THR A 32 6.25 13.52 -16.90
N ARG A 33 5.65 14.04 -18.00
CA ARG A 33 4.66 13.33 -18.85
C ARG A 33 5.27 12.10 -19.54
N GLN A 34 6.23 11.43 -18.93
CA GLN A 34 6.77 10.16 -19.41
C GLN A 34 5.72 9.08 -19.20
N GLU A 35 5.52 8.23 -20.19
CA GLU A 35 4.68 7.05 -20.08
C GLU A 35 5.10 6.26 -18.83
N LYS A 36 4.17 6.13 -17.88
CA LYS A 36 4.42 5.36 -16.67
C LYS A 36 4.43 3.88 -17.04
N PHE A 37 5.51 3.21 -16.70
CA PHE A 37 5.67 1.78 -16.87
C PHE A 37 5.42 1.10 -15.52
N TYR A 38 4.41 0.23 -15.48
CA TYR A 38 4.02 -0.49 -14.28
C TYR A 38 4.51 -1.93 -14.32
N LYS A 39 4.72 -2.52 -13.15
CA LYS A 39 4.90 -3.97 -13.06
C LYS A 39 3.60 -4.67 -13.42
N ILE A 40 3.69 -5.57 -14.37
CA ILE A 40 2.61 -6.46 -14.72
C ILE A 40 3.02 -7.92 -14.51
N TYR A 41 2.04 -8.73 -14.21
CA TYR A 41 2.21 -10.11 -13.85
C TYR A 41 1.37 -11.00 -14.77
N GLU A 42 1.86 -12.19 -15.07
CA GLU A 42 1.08 -13.26 -15.68
C GLU A 42 0.99 -14.43 -14.70
N LYS A 43 -0.22 -14.92 -14.46
CA LYS A 43 -0.45 -16.08 -13.58
C LYS A 43 -0.21 -17.36 -14.39
N GLY A 44 0.77 -18.15 -13.98
CA GLY A 44 1.13 -19.43 -14.57
C GLY A 44 0.94 -20.59 -13.61
N LYS A 45 1.17 -21.83 -14.08
CA LYS A 45 1.12 -23.03 -13.25
C LYS A 45 2.17 -23.02 -12.13
N GLU A 46 3.29 -22.35 -12.34
CA GLU A 46 4.42 -22.25 -11.40
C GLU A 46 4.46 -20.94 -10.62
N GLY A 47 3.36 -20.19 -10.57
CA GLY A 47 3.27 -18.91 -9.86
C GLY A 47 3.23 -17.70 -10.78
N LYS A 48 3.63 -16.52 -10.24
CA LYS A 48 3.60 -15.25 -10.98
C LYS A 48 4.87 -15.04 -11.80
N LYS A 49 4.69 -14.74 -13.07
CA LYS A 49 5.76 -14.25 -13.95
C LYS A 49 5.68 -12.71 -14.03
N VAL A 50 6.80 -12.04 -13.74
CA VAL A 50 6.89 -10.58 -13.74
C VAL A 50 7.41 -10.09 -15.08
N TYR A 51 6.72 -9.12 -15.66
CA TYR A 51 7.15 -8.40 -16.85
C TYR A 51 7.45 -6.95 -16.50
N LYS A 52 8.52 -6.41 -17.06
CA LYS A 52 8.94 -5.02 -16.91
C LYS A 52 8.74 -4.26 -18.23
N GLY A 53 8.60 -2.95 -18.12
CA GLY A 53 8.60 -2.07 -19.29
C GLY A 53 7.32 -2.05 -20.11
N ARG A 54 6.17 -2.41 -19.49
CA ARG A 54 4.87 -2.35 -20.17
C ARG A 54 3.99 -1.27 -19.57
N THR A 55 3.28 -0.54 -20.45
CA THR A 55 2.24 0.40 -20.04
C THR A 55 0.92 -0.33 -19.73
N ILE A 56 0.00 0.37 -19.05
CA ILE A 56 -1.37 -0.15 -18.84
C ILE A 56 -2.05 -0.49 -20.18
N LYS A 57 -1.75 0.25 -21.24
CA LYS A 57 -2.31 0.04 -22.59
C LYS A 57 -1.84 -1.26 -23.23
N GLU A 58 -0.65 -1.73 -22.89
CA GLU A 58 -0.06 -2.95 -23.42
C GLU A 58 -0.45 -4.20 -22.60
N ALA A 59 -1.04 -4.00 -21.42
CA ALA A 59 -1.58 -5.10 -20.63
C ALA A 59 -2.83 -5.66 -21.34
N ASN A 60 -2.83 -6.95 -21.63
CA ASN A 60 -3.96 -7.66 -22.21
C ASN A 60 -4.72 -8.48 -21.15
N ASN A 61 -5.76 -9.19 -21.56
CA ASN A 61 -6.63 -9.97 -20.67
C ASN A 61 -5.92 -11.08 -19.85
N LYS A 62 -4.67 -11.41 -20.15
CA LYS A 62 -3.87 -12.38 -19.38
C LYS A 62 -3.05 -11.71 -18.27
N HIS A 63 -2.88 -10.38 -18.34
CA HIS A 63 -1.99 -9.64 -17.46
C HIS A 63 -2.73 -9.09 -16.25
N TYR A 64 -2.04 -9.09 -15.13
CA TYR A 64 -2.43 -8.45 -13.87
C TYR A 64 -1.52 -7.25 -13.62
N LEU A 65 -2.10 -6.11 -13.27
CA LEU A 65 -1.34 -4.95 -12.81
C LEU A 65 -0.91 -5.16 -11.36
N GLY A 66 0.33 -4.85 -11.05
CA GLY A 66 0.81 -4.85 -9.66
C GLY A 66 0.27 -3.65 -8.91
N GLY A 67 -0.31 -3.89 -7.76
CA GLY A 67 -0.80 -2.88 -6.83
C GLY A 67 -0.38 -3.14 -5.40
N VAL A 68 -0.46 -2.11 -4.59
CA VAL A 68 -0.25 -2.14 -3.14
C VAL A 68 -1.40 -1.45 -2.44
N SER A 69 -1.72 -1.89 -1.21
CA SER A 69 -2.73 -1.25 -0.37
C SER A 69 -2.37 -1.43 1.10
N CYS A 70 -2.62 -0.41 1.94
CA CYS A 70 -2.22 -0.40 3.34
C CYS A 70 -3.36 -0.03 4.27
N PHE A 71 -3.55 -0.82 5.31
CA PHE A 71 -4.33 -0.46 6.49
C PHE A 71 -3.45 0.41 7.39
N VAL A 72 -3.60 1.73 7.27
CA VAL A 72 -2.91 2.70 8.13
C VAL A 72 -3.73 2.84 9.42
N ILE A 73 -3.11 2.51 10.56
CA ILE A 73 -3.79 2.40 11.85
C ILE A 73 -3.20 3.42 12.82
N ASN A 74 -4.03 4.23 13.47
CA ASN A 74 -3.57 5.18 14.47
C ASN A 74 -3.43 4.55 15.87
N ASN A 75 -3.03 5.35 16.86
CA ASN A 75 -2.84 4.87 18.24
C ASN A 75 -4.18 4.45 18.92
N GLU A 76 -5.31 4.90 18.41
CA GLU A 76 -6.65 4.51 18.91
C GLU A 76 -7.16 3.20 18.27
N GLY A 77 -6.42 2.62 17.32
CA GLY A 77 -6.83 1.42 16.58
C GLY A 77 -7.76 1.68 15.42
N LYS A 78 -7.97 2.95 15.06
CA LYS A 78 -8.78 3.32 13.91
C LYS A 78 -7.98 3.23 12.63
N ILE A 79 -8.63 2.83 11.55
CA ILE A 79 -8.05 2.73 10.21
C ILE A 79 -8.36 4.01 9.44
N LEU A 80 -7.35 4.55 8.76
CA LEU A 80 -7.51 5.65 7.83
C LEU A 80 -8.16 5.16 6.54
N VAL A 81 -9.23 5.84 6.13
CA VAL A 81 -9.85 5.69 4.82
C VAL A 81 -9.80 7.03 4.07
N GLU A 82 -9.59 6.95 2.77
CA GLU A 82 -9.52 8.09 1.87
C GLU A 82 -10.81 8.18 1.06
N LYS A 83 -11.37 9.37 0.95
CA LYS A 83 -12.44 9.65 0.00
C LYS A 83 -11.81 10.12 -1.31
N ARG A 84 -12.05 9.42 -2.39
CA ARG A 84 -11.45 9.70 -3.69
C ARG A 84 -12.00 10.99 -4.29
N ALA A 85 -11.10 11.83 -4.82
CA ALA A 85 -11.47 13.09 -5.46
C ALA A 85 -12.33 12.86 -6.73
N ASN A 86 -13.15 13.84 -7.06
CA ASN A 86 -14.08 13.78 -8.20
C ASN A 86 -13.42 13.67 -9.59
N THR A 87 -12.12 13.86 -9.66
CA THR A 87 -11.32 13.74 -10.90
C THR A 87 -10.90 12.31 -11.22
N ASN A 88 -11.11 11.39 -10.30
CA ASN A 88 -10.65 10.01 -10.40
C ASN A 88 -11.76 9.04 -10.84
N ILE A 89 -11.33 7.88 -11.36
CA ILE A 89 -12.23 6.74 -11.56
C ILE A 89 -12.76 6.32 -10.18
N ASN A 90 -14.06 6.07 -10.06
CA ASN A 90 -14.77 5.81 -8.80
C ASN A 90 -14.73 7.02 -7.85
N ALA A 91 -14.97 8.22 -8.37
CA ALA A 91 -15.09 9.45 -7.60
C ALA A 91 -16.08 9.29 -6.44
N GLY A 92 -15.68 9.79 -5.25
CA GLY A 92 -16.49 9.72 -4.03
C GLY A 92 -16.53 8.34 -3.35
N ALA A 93 -15.92 7.30 -3.93
CA ALA A 93 -15.75 6.02 -3.24
C ALA A 93 -14.67 6.13 -2.16
N TYR A 94 -14.80 5.31 -1.13
CA TYR A 94 -13.74 5.15 -0.14
C TYR A 94 -12.63 4.23 -0.65
N ASP A 95 -11.40 4.48 -0.20
CA ASP A 95 -10.22 3.67 -0.51
C ASP A 95 -9.32 3.56 0.72
N LEU A 96 -8.45 2.58 0.71
CA LEU A 96 -7.28 2.55 1.59
C LEU A 96 -6.13 3.25 0.87
N CYS A 97 -5.11 3.71 1.59
CA CYS A 97 -3.88 4.19 0.98
C CYS A 97 -3.34 3.15 0.01
N SER A 98 -3.30 3.46 -1.28
CA SER A 98 -3.10 2.44 -2.31
C SER A 98 -2.55 2.99 -3.63
N GLY A 99 -1.72 2.21 -4.32
CA GLY A 99 -1.20 2.61 -5.63
C GLY A 99 -0.69 1.47 -6.48
N HIS A 100 -0.07 1.83 -7.59
CA HIS A 100 0.53 0.89 -8.52
C HIS A 100 2.02 0.68 -8.20
N ILE A 101 2.53 -0.50 -8.54
CA ILE A 101 3.95 -0.80 -8.43
C ILE A 101 4.64 -0.38 -9.73
N ASP A 102 5.51 0.60 -9.67
CA ASP A 102 6.35 1.01 -10.80
C ASP A 102 7.44 -0.04 -11.10
N ASN A 103 7.95 -0.06 -12.34
CA ASN A 103 8.91 -1.07 -12.80
C ASN A 103 10.15 -1.23 -11.94
N ASN A 104 10.63 -0.14 -11.38
CA ASN A 104 11.89 -0.11 -10.62
C ASN A 104 11.70 -0.30 -9.12
N GLU A 105 10.48 -0.57 -8.66
CA GLU A 105 10.15 -0.70 -7.25
C GLU A 105 9.82 -2.13 -6.86
N THR A 106 10.13 -2.49 -5.63
CA THR A 106 9.51 -3.63 -4.96
C THR A 106 8.12 -3.24 -4.46
N PRO A 107 7.22 -4.18 -4.17
CA PRO A 107 5.92 -3.85 -3.58
C PRO A 107 6.05 -3.04 -2.29
N THR A 108 7.03 -3.34 -1.43
CA THR A 108 7.29 -2.58 -0.19
C THR A 108 7.72 -1.15 -0.47
N GLN A 109 8.60 -0.93 -1.46
CA GLN A 109 9.00 0.42 -1.86
C GLN A 109 7.83 1.21 -2.43
N ALA A 110 7.02 0.58 -3.28
CA ALA A 110 5.82 1.20 -3.82
C ALA A 110 4.86 1.61 -2.69
N MET A 111 4.62 0.75 -1.69
CA MET A 111 3.73 1.10 -0.58
C MET A 111 4.24 2.27 0.26
N ILE A 112 5.55 2.30 0.54
CA ILE A 112 6.17 3.44 1.24
C ILE A 112 6.03 4.73 0.42
N SER A 113 6.20 4.64 -0.89
CA SER A 113 6.07 5.78 -1.79
C SER A 113 4.64 6.32 -1.80
N GLU A 114 3.64 5.45 -1.95
CA GLU A 114 2.23 5.85 -1.95
C GLU A 114 1.82 6.45 -0.59
N TYR A 115 2.23 5.85 0.53
CA TYR A 115 1.98 6.40 1.87
C TYR A 115 2.49 7.83 2.03
N VAL A 116 3.71 8.10 1.55
CA VAL A 116 4.29 9.45 1.59
C VAL A 116 3.61 10.39 0.60
N GLU A 117 3.30 9.94 -0.61
CA GLU A 117 2.71 10.77 -1.66
C GLU A 117 1.25 11.13 -1.39
N GLU A 118 0.44 10.19 -0.94
CA GLU A 118 -0.99 10.43 -0.71
C GLU A 118 -1.26 11.12 0.61
N LEU A 119 -0.52 10.78 1.69
CA LEU A 119 -0.84 11.19 3.05
C LEU A 119 0.12 12.22 3.69
N HIS A 120 1.32 12.41 3.12
CA HIS A 120 2.34 13.26 3.74
C HIS A 120 2.96 14.25 2.75
N ARG A 121 2.12 15.07 2.12
CA ARG A 121 2.53 16.11 1.15
C ARG A 121 3.08 17.40 1.76
N GLY A 122 3.38 17.39 3.05
CA GLY A 122 3.94 18.52 3.77
C GLY A 122 5.38 18.87 3.39
N THR A 123 6.16 19.35 4.37
CA THR A 123 7.56 19.69 4.20
C THR A 123 8.42 18.47 3.86
N GLN A 124 9.67 18.71 3.46
CA GLN A 124 10.60 17.60 3.21
C GLN A 124 10.85 16.79 4.48
N GLU A 125 10.97 17.46 5.63
CA GLU A 125 11.15 16.79 6.93
C GLU A 125 9.95 15.89 7.28
N GLU A 126 8.72 16.37 7.09
CA GLU A 126 7.51 15.57 7.31
C GLU A 126 7.48 14.33 6.40
N ARG A 127 7.86 14.48 5.14
CA ARG A 127 7.95 13.35 4.18
C ARG A 127 9.04 12.34 4.56
N GLU A 128 10.19 12.81 5.00
CA GLU A 128 11.29 11.94 5.46
C GLU A 128 10.91 11.21 6.74
N GLN A 129 10.23 11.88 7.68
CA GLN A 129 9.70 11.25 8.89
C GLN A 129 8.72 10.12 8.56
N ALA A 130 7.74 10.40 7.69
CA ALA A 130 6.76 9.40 7.25
C ALA A 130 7.43 8.20 6.54
N ARG A 131 8.42 8.47 5.69
CA ARG A 131 9.21 7.43 5.02
C ARG A 131 9.98 6.56 6.00
N ASN A 132 10.63 7.17 6.99
CA ASN A 132 11.38 6.45 8.01
C ASN A 132 10.45 5.59 8.88
N GLU A 133 9.30 6.13 9.30
CA GLU A 133 8.30 5.39 10.06
C GLU A 133 7.79 4.19 9.26
N ALA A 134 7.37 4.39 8.02
CA ALA A 134 6.88 3.30 7.16
C ALA A 134 7.97 2.25 6.90
N SER A 135 9.21 2.66 6.65
CA SER A 135 10.33 1.75 6.41
C SER A 135 10.63 0.83 7.61
N GLN A 136 10.33 1.28 8.82
CA GLN A 136 10.59 0.53 10.06
C GLN A 136 9.39 -0.33 10.51
N ASN A 137 8.18 0.15 10.25
CA ASN A 137 6.96 -0.38 10.85
C ASN A 137 5.98 -1.04 9.87
N LEU A 138 6.20 -0.90 8.55
CA LEU A 138 5.32 -1.49 7.55
C LEU A 138 5.38 -3.01 7.63
N ILE A 139 4.23 -3.64 7.82
CA ILE A 139 4.08 -5.09 7.90
C ILE A 139 3.41 -5.58 6.62
N LYS A 140 4.05 -6.55 6.00
CA LYS A 140 3.51 -7.22 4.82
C LYS A 140 2.46 -8.24 5.26
N LEU A 141 1.27 -8.14 4.68
CA LEU A 141 0.17 -9.09 4.79
C LEU A 141 0.09 -9.98 3.54
N ASP A 142 -0.98 -10.74 3.42
CA ASP A 142 -1.25 -11.55 2.23
C ASP A 142 -1.48 -10.68 0.99
N GLU A 143 -1.48 -11.31 -0.19
CA GLU A 143 -1.83 -10.69 -1.46
C GLU A 143 -3.09 -11.31 -2.04
N LEU A 144 -3.84 -10.51 -2.81
CA LEU A 144 -5.00 -10.98 -3.55
C LEU A 144 -4.87 -10.69 -5.04
N ASP A 145 -5.33 -11.62 -5.85
CA ASP A 145 -5.63 -11.37 -7.26
C ASP A 145 -7.11 -10.99 -7.39
N LEU A 146 -7.36 -9.73 -7.78
CA LEU A 146 -8.69 -9.16 -7.89
C LEU A 146 -9.02 -8.84 -9.35
N ILE A 147 -10.29 -9.00 -9.69
CA ILE A 147 -10.80 -8.70 -11.04
C ILE A 147 -11.86 -7.62 -10.93
N PHE A 148 -11.60 -6.51 -11.57
CA PHE A 148 -12.52 -5.38 -11.68
C PHE A 148 -13.25 -5.45 -13.03
N LYS A 149 -14.56 -5.34 -13.00
CA LYS A 149 -15.37 -5.19 -14.20
C LYS A 149 -15.95 -3.78 -14.23
N ASP A 150 -15.48 -2.96 -15.15
CA ASP A 150 -16.05 -1.66 -15.46
C ASP A 150 -16.68 -1.77 -16.86
N LYS A 151 -18.00 -1.52 -16.93
CA LYS A 151 -18.92 -1.54 -18.09
C LYS A 151 -18.49 -2.37 -19.31
N GLU A 152 -17.28 -2.15 -19.83
CA GLU A 152 -16.78 -2.82 -21.05
C GLU A 152 -15.35 -3.40 -20.89
N LYS A 153 -14.70 -3.19 -19.74
CA LYS A 153 -13.30 -3.60 -19.54
C LYS A 153 -13.12 -4.38 -18.25
N GLU A 154 -12.47 -5.51 -18.39
CA GLU A 154 -11.97 -6.27 -17.24
C GLU A 154 -10.53 -5.85 -16.96
N ARG A 155 -10.27 -5.44 -15.72
CA ARG A 155 -8.93 -5.14 -15.23
C ARG A 155 -8.58 -6.13 -14.12
N LYS A 156 -7.39 -6.65 -14.17
CA LYS A 156 -6.89 -7.63 -13.19
C LYS A 156 -5.74 -7.02 -12.41
N PHE A 157 -5.75 -7.23 -11.11
CA PHE A 157 -4.72 -6.73 -10.20
C PHE A 157 -4.17 -7.85 -9.34
N PHE A 158 -2.86 -7.87 -9.11
CA PHE A 158 -2.25 -8.47 -7.94
C PHE A 158 -2.00 -7.36 -6.93
N ILE A 159 -2.67 -7.41 -5.79
CA ILE A 159 -2.55 -6.40 -4.75
C ILE A 159 -1.86 -7.02 -3.55
N GLN A 160 -0.69 -6.50 -3.20
CA GLN A 160 -0.01 -6.81 -1.96
C GLN A 160 -0.55 -5.90 -0.87
N PHE A 161 -1.12 -6.50 0.18
CA PHE A 161 -1.62 -5.75 1.34
C PHE A 161 -0.54 -5.57 2.40
N TYR A 162 -0.70 -4.48 3.15
CA TYR A 162 0.16 -4.09 4.26
C TYR A 162 -0.67 -3.56 5.42
N ALA A 163 -0.06 -3.55 6.62
CA ALA A 163 -0.54 -2.80 7.77
C ALA A 163 0.58 -1.90 8.28
N LEU A 164 0.22 -0.69 8.73
CA LEU A 164 1.14 0.28 9.31
C LEU A 164 0.49 0.95 10.52
N LYS A 165 1.03 0.73 11.71
CA LYS A 165 0.66 1.54 12.88
C LYS A 165 1.46 2.84 12.84
N THR A 166 0.78 3.97 12.60
CA THR A 166 1.40 5.29 12.53
C THR A 166 1.25 6.05 13.85
N LYS A 167 2.29 6.82 14.18
CA LYS A 167 2.28 7.82 15.25
C LYS A 167 2.14 9.24 14.71
N ILE A 168 2.11 9.41 13.40
CA ILE A 168 1.99 10.71 12.76
C ILE A 168 0.51 11.10 12.75
N GLU A 169 0.17 12.13 13.54
CA GLU A 169 -1.21 12.65 13.64
C GLU A 169 -1.56 13.62 12.52
N LYS A 170 -0.57 14.37 12.04
CA LYS A 170 -0.78 15.37 10.99
C LYS A 170 -0.70 14.74 9.62
N ILE A 171 -1.84 14.59 8.97
CA ILE A 171 -1.95 14.11 7.59
C ILE A 171 -2.14 15.30 6.65
N THR A 172 -1.35 15.34 5.58
CA THR A 172 -1.45 16.36 4.52
C THR A 172 -1.62 15.66 3.18
N THR A 173 -2.88 15.56 2.74
CA THR A 173 -3.25 14.77 1.56
C THR A 173 -2.94 15.47 0.25
N GLN A 174 -2.87 14.65 -0.78
CA GLN A 174 -2.81 15.06 -2.17
C GLN A 174 -4.22 15.35 -2.67
N LYS A 175 -4.62 16.63 -2.66
CA LYS A 175 -5.97 17.09 -3.01
C LYS A 175 -6.45 16.67 -4.40
N GLU A 176 -5.55 16.42 -5.32
CA GLU A 176 -5.88 15.96 -6.68
C GLU A 176 -6.37 14.51 -6.72
N GLU A 177 -6.02 13.71 -5.73
CA GLU A 177 -6.40 12.30 -5.65
C GLU A 177 -7.31 12.00 -4.46
N VAL A 178 -7.13 12.72 -3.34
CA VAL A 178 -7.82 12.50 -2.07
C VAL A 178 -8.66 13.75 -1.72
N GLU A 179 -9.98 13.63 -1.77
CA GLU A 179 -10.91 14.71 -1.39
C GLU A 179 -10.92 14.96 0.13
N GLY A 180 -10.81 13.88 0.92
CA GLY A 180 -10.78 13.90 2.37
C GLY A 180 -10.33 12.57 2.96
N ILE A 181 -10.08 12.57 4.25
CA ILE A 181 -9.73 11.38 5.02
C ILE A 181 -10.64 11.25 6.25
N GLU A 182 -10.89 10.03 6.67
CA GLU A 182 -11.62 9.70 7.90
C GLU A 182 -10.88 8.58 8.65
N TRP A 183 -10.93 8.67 9.99
CA TRP A 183 -10.45 7.61 10.87
C TRP A 183 -11.66 6.83 11.39
N LEU A 184 -11.84 5.62 10.90
CA LEU A 184 -12.98 4.76 11.22
C LEU A 184 -12.56 3.57 12.07
N ASP A 185 -13.50 3.02 12.82
CA ASP A 185 -13.27 1.80 13.58
C ASP A 185 -12.91 0.64 12.63
N MET A 186 -12.00 -0.23 13.08
CA MET A 186 -11.47 -1.32 12.26
C MET A 186 -12.58 -2.20 11.67
N GLU A 187 -13.58 -2.57 12.48
CA GLU A 187 -14.69 -3.40 12.02
C GLU A 187 -15.63 -2.65 11.07
N GLU A 188 -15.75 -1.33 11.23
CA GLU A 188 -16.52 -0.48 10.30
C GLU A 188 -15.86 -0.49 8.90
N VAL A 189 -14.53 -0.34 8.83
CA VAL A 189 -13.79 -0.42 7.56
C VAL A 189 -13.93 -1.79 6.92
N PHE A 190 -13.81 -2.86 7.72
CA PHE A 190 -13.98 -4.22 7.20
C PHE A 190 -15.38 -4.44 6.64
N GLU A 191 -16.40 -3.93 7.32
CA GLU A 191 -17.78 -4.02 6.84
C GLU A 191 -18.00 -3.18 5.57
N MET A 192 -17.40 -2.01 5.46
CA MET A 192 -17.42 -1.23 4.21
C MET A 192 -16.83 -2.01 3.04
N ILE A 193 -15.73 -2.72 3.26
CA ILE A 193 -15.11 -3.58 2.21
C ILE A 193 -16.06 -4.74 1.86
N ARG A 194 -16.67 -5.42 2.84
CA ARG A 194 -17.65 -6.50 2.60
C ARG A 194 -18.83 -6.03 1.79
N GLN A 195 -19.30 -4.83 2.04
CA GLN A 195 -20.43 -4.20 1.33
C GLN A 195 -20.05 -3.63 -0.05
N GLY A 196 -18.78 -3.73 -0.45
CA GLY A 196 -18.30 -3.19 -1.72
C GLY A 196 -18.37 -1.66 -1.82
N LYS A 197 -18.34 -0.95 -0.69
CA LYS A 197 -18.32 0.52 -0.62
C LYS A 197 -16.95 1.13 -0.90
N THR A 198 -15.93 0.29 -1.02
CA THR A 198 -14.57 0.69 -1.34
C THR A 198 -14.28 0.50 -2.82
N LYS A 199 -13.17 1.07 -3.29
CA LYS A 199 -12.68 0.92 -4.67
C LYS A 199 -12.49 -0.54 -5.08
N PHE A 200 -12.09 -1.40 -4.15
CA PHE A 200 -11.83 -2.80 -4.43
C PHE A 200 -13.08 -3.66 -4.20
N PRO A 201 -13.42 -4.57 -5.13
CA PRO A 201 -14.54 -5.48 -4.91
C PRO A 201 -14.20 -6.43 -3.76
N TYR A 202 -15.21 -6.75 -2.96
CA TYR A 202 -15.05 -7.75 -1.91
C TYR A 202 -14.76 -9.14 -2.49
N ASP A 203 -13.81 -9.83 -1.86
CA ASP A 203 -13.53 -11.25 -2.05
C ASP A 203 -13.40 -11.89 -0.66
N LYS A 204 -13.96 -13.09 -0.47
CA LYS A 204 -13.93 -13.78 0.84
C LYS A 204 -12.52 -13.97 1.42
N ARG A 205 -11.48 -13.93 0.59
CA ARG A 205 -10.08 -14.01 1.02
C ARG A 205 -9.62 -12.79 1.82
N TYR A 206 -10.38 -11.67 1.77
CA TYR A 206 -10.16 -10.52 2.66
C TYR A 206 -10.26 -10.89 4.14
N GLU A 207 -11.09 -11.88 4.51
CA GLU A 207 -11.24 -12.25 5.93
C GLU A 207 -9.91 -12.67 6.56
N LYS A 208 -9.06 -13.37 5.80
CA LYS A 208 -7.72 -13.72 6.27
C LYS A 208 -6.83 -12.48 6.45
N ILE A 209 -6.94 -11.50 5.57
CA ILE A 209 -6.22 -10.22 5.71
C ILE A 209 -6.73 -9.45 6.93
N PHE A 210 -8.05 -9.43 7.17
CA PHE A 210 -8.63 -8.79 8.35
C PHE A 210 -8.14 -9.43 9.66
N GLU A 211 -8.04 -10.75 9.71
CA GLU A 211 -7.44 -11.46 10.86
C GLU A 211 -5.99 -11.03 11.08
N GLN A 212 -5.18 -11.00 10.04
CA GLN A 212 -3.78 -10.54 10.12
C GLN A 212 -3.67 -9.09 10.61
N VAL A 213 -4.57 -8.21 10.19
CA VAL A 213 -4.60 -6.81 10.67
C VAL A 213 -4.92 -6.75 12.17
N ARG A 214 -5.93 -7.52 12.64
CA ARG A 214 -6.30 -7.60 14.06
C ARG A 214 -5.16 -8.13 14.92
N GLU A 215 -4.54 -9.22 14.51
CA GLU A 215 -3.41 -9.84 15.19
C GLU A 215 -2.25 -8.84 15.33
N HIS A 216 -1.89 -8.19 14.22
CA HIS A 216 -0.81 -7.21 14.22
C HIS A 216 -1.08 -6.02 15.15
N TYR A 217 -2.32 -5.51 15.18
CA TYR A 217 -2.70 -4.43 16.07
C TYR A 217 -2.61 -4.87 17.54
N GLN A 218 -3.15 -6.04 17.89
CA GLN A 218 -3.17 -6.56 19.26
C GLN A 218 -1.78 -6.88 19.80
N GLU A 219 -0.88 -7.42 18.99
CA GLU A 219 0.51 -7.71 19.39
C GLU A 219 1.28 -6.44 19.73
N LYS A 220 1.14 -5.39 18.92
CA LYS A 220 1.80 -4.11 19.19
C LYS A 220 1.24 -3.41 20.42
N ASP A 221 -0.06 -3.46 20.66
CA ASP A 221 -0.66 -2.89 21.87
C ASP A 221 -0.15 -3.55 23.15
N LYS A 222 0.11 -4.88 23.14
CA LYS A 222 0.73 -5.58 24.27
C LYS A 222 2.17 -5.12 24.49
N GLN A 223 2.97 -5.01 23.42
CA GLN A 223 4.37 -4.58 23.51
C GLN A 223 4.54 -3.13 24.00
N ASP A 224 3.59 -2.24 23.63
CA ASP A 224 3.61 -0.84 24.05
C ASP A 224 3.14 -0.63 25.50
N ARG A 225 2.33 -1.56 26.06
CA ARG A 225 1.91 -1.55 27.48
C ARG A 225 2.93 -2.18 28.43
N GLU A 226 3.85 -2.98 27.93
CA GLU A 226 4.92 -3.64 28.71
C GLU A 226 6.21 -2.81 28.79
N LYS A 227 6.24 -1.64 28.18
CA LYS A 227 7.37 -0.66 28.27
C LYS A 227 7.04 0.49 29.20
#